data_7fc8f63686ae8734786ecf0e9f5b17b4
#
_entry.id   7fc8f63686ae8734786ecf0e9f5b17b4
#
_cell.length_a   1.000
_cell.length_b   1.000
_cell.length_c   1.000
_cell.angle_alpha   90.00
_cell.angle_beta   90.00
_cell.angle_gamma   90.00
#
_symmetry.space_group_name_H-M   'P 1'
#
loop_
_entity.id
_entity.type
_entity.pdbx_description
1 polymer ?
#
loop_
_entity_poly.entity_id
_entity_poly.type
_entity_poly.pdbx_seq_one_letter_code
_entity_poly.pdbx_strand_id
1 'polypeptide(L)'
;MRIPFRVVDESEIVEPILSAVTSRTVLAMIDTVSSPTGVRMPFESLVYQLQNRGVDVLVDAAHGPGIVPLDISKLNPAYITGNCHKWLCTPKGSAFLHIREDKRMKISPLNIGHGYSSDLPVAEKFRFEFDWSGTRDPSPWLCIPFSIGYLGSQIRGGWEGIMTKNKKMILQGRELLCDALGTTPPTPDYMISSMSSVEFPWEGEVLPPPQDGEPTHNLLYDEYRIQVPVISWPVHSTKYIRISAHIYNTKEEYEYLSESLKSILGS
;
A
#
# COMPACT_ATOMS: atom_id res chain seq x y z
N MET A 1 -18.39 0.35 -9.93
CA MET A 1 -17.33 -0.46 -10.57
C MET A 1 -16.85 -1.49 -9.56
N ARG A 2 -16.64 -2.73 -9.95
CA ARG A 2 -16.01 -3.77 -9.12
C ARG A 2 -14.78 -4.29 -9.86
N ILE A 3 -13.67 -4.42 -9.17
CA ILE A 3 -12.46 -5.08 -9.67
C ILE A 3 -12.45 -6.47 -9.04
N PRO A 4 -12.24 -7.55 -9.82
CA PRO A 4 -12.17 -8.89 -9.26
C PRO A 4 -10.96 -9.00 -8.31
N PHE A 5 -11.06 -9.82 -7.27
CA PHE A 5 -9.92 -10.06 -6.39
C PHE A 5 -8.90 -11.03 -7.04
N ARG A 6 -9.41 -12.09 -7.66
CA ARG A 6 -8.57 -12.95 -8.50
C ARG A 6 -8.35 -12.26 -9.84
N VAL A 7 -7.14 -11.80 -10.06
CA VAL A 7 -6.72 -11.07 -11.26
C VAL A 7 -5.69 -11.91 -11.99
N VAL A 8 -5.93 -12.16 -13.26
CA VAL A 8 -5.03 -12.93 -14.13
C VAL A 8 -4.15 -12.00 -14.97
N ASP A 9 -4.64 -10.79 -15.26
CA ASP A 9 -3.94 -9.79 -16.08
C ASP A 9 -4.30 -8.37 -15.66
N GLU A 10 -3.40 -7.43 -15.91
CA GLU A 10 -3.61 -6.00 -15.59
C GLU A 10 -4.81 -5.39 -16.31
N SER A 11 -5.20 -5.90 -17.47
CA SER A 11 -6.37 -5.42 -18.21
C SER A 11 -7.67 -5.56 -17.41
N GLU A 12 -7.78 -6.61 -16.56
CA GLU A 12 -8.93 -6.80 -15.68
C GLU A 12 -9.08 -5.71 -14.61
N ILE A 13 -8.01 -4.94 -14.38
CA ILE A 13 -8.03 -3.75 -13.53
C ILE A 13 -8.20 -2.49 -14.37
N VAL A 14 -7.42 -2.36 -15.43
CA VAL A 14 -7.37 -1.15 -16.26
C VAL A 14 -8.68 -0.89 -16.99
N GLU A 15 -9.21 -1.90 -17.66
CA GLU A 15 -10.41 -1.74 -18.51
C GLU A 15 -11.66 -1.31 -17.71
N PRO A 16 -11.99 -1.93 -16.55
CA PRO A 16 -13.12 -1.48 -15.75
C PRO A 16 -12.97 -0.04 -15.24
N ILE A 17 -11.75 0.36 -14.85
CA ILE A 17 -11.48 1.72 -14.39
C ILE A 17 -11.70 2.72 -15.53
N LEU A 18 -11.11 2.46 -16.68
CA LEU A 18 -11.23 3.35 -17.85
C LEU A 18 -12.66 3.40 -18.40
N SER A 19 -13.38 2.31 -18.34
CA SER A 19 -14.79 2.21 -18.78
C SER A 19 -15.74 2.96 -17.83
N ALA A 20 -15.36 3.16 -16.57
CA ALA A 20 -16.14 3.91 -15.61
C ALA A 20 -15.99 5.45 -15.76
N VAL A 21 -15.04 5.92 -16.59
CA VAL A 21 -14.82 7.35 -16.83
C VAL A 21 -15.95 7.92 -17.68
N THR A 22 -16.50 9.04 -17.23
CA THR A 22 -17.56 9.79 -17.94
C THR A 22 -17.15 11.26 -18.10
N SER A 23 -17.93 12.04 -18.82
CA SER A 23 -17.72 13.50 -18.95
C SER A 23 -17.80 14.27 -17.62
N ARG A 24 -18.28 13.64 -16.55
CA ARG A 24 -18.35 14.21 -15.20
C ARG A 24 -17.19 13.77 -14.29
N THR A 25 -16.35 12.86 -14.76
CA THR A 25 -15.20 12.36 -13.99
C THR A 25 -14.08 13.39 -14.02
N VAL A 26 -13.76 14.00 -12.91
CA VAL A 26 -12.73 15.04 -12.78
C VAL A 26 -11.48 14.55 -12.07
N LEU A 27 -11.60 13.52 -11.22
CA LEU A 27 -10.51 12.96 -10.40
C LEU A 27 -10.66 11.45 -10.28
N ALA A 28 -9.55 10.74 -10.39
CA ALA A 28 -9.44 9.33 -10.03
C ALA A 28 -8.40 9.15 -8.91
N MET A 29 -8.72 8.35 -7.90
CA MET A 29 -7.78 7.94 -6.85
C MET A 29 -7.35 6.50 -7.12
N ILE A 30 -6.04 6.27 -7.24
CA ILE A 30 -5.46 4.99 -7.63
C ILE A 30 -4.34 4.62 -6.65
N ASP A 31 -4.42 3.44 -6.07
CA ASP A 31 -3.35 2.90 -5.22
C ASP A 31 -2.13 2.50 -6.05
N THR A 32 -0.93 2.59 -5.48
CA THR A 32 0.26 1.92 -6.01
C THR A 32 0.24 0.43 -5.68
N VAL A 33 -0.10 0.10 -4.43
CA VAL A 33 -0.30 -1.25 -3.93
C VAL A 33 -1.53 -1.25 -3.03
N SER A 34 -2.50 -2.07 -3.36
CA SER A 34 -3.75 -2.17 -2.59
C SER A 34 -3.48 -2.68 -1.18
N SER A 35 -3.95 -1.94 -0.18
CA SER A 35 -3.75 -2.32 1.22
C SER A 35 -4.42 -3.65 1.59
N PRO A 36 -5.68 -3.93 1.24
CA PRO A 36 -6.31 -5.19 1.61
C PRO A 36 -5.68 -6.41 0.93
N THR A 37 -5.28 -6.29 -0.32
CA THR A 37 -4.95 -7.44 -1.17
C THR A 37 -3.46 -7.61 -1.45
N GLY A 38 -2.64 -6.57 -1.23
CA GLY A 38 -1.22 -6.58 -1.57
C GLY A 38 -0.94 -6.51 -3.08
N VAL A 39 -1.96 -6.34 -3.90
CA VAL A 39 -1.83 -6.26 -5.36
C VAL A 39 -1.15 -4.96 -5.75
N ARG A 40 -0.05 -5.06 -6.50
CA ARG A 40 0.57 -3.93 -7.19
C ARG A 40 -0.33 -3.54 -8.36
N MET A 41 -0.91 -2.36 -8.25
CA MET A 41 -1.77 -1.81 -9.29
C MET A 41 -0.94 -1.38 -10.51
N PRO A 42 -1.49 -1.42 -11.72
CA PRO A 42 -0.87 -0.86 -12.93
C PRO A 42 -1.00 0.67 -12.95
N PHE A 43 -0.54 1.32 -11.87
CA PHE A 43 -0.77 2.74 -11.62
C PHE A 43 -0.09 3.64 -12.63
N GLU A 44 1.06 3.24 -13.17
CA GLU A 44 1.78 4.00 -14.20
C GLU A 44 0.93 4.12 -15.48
N SER A 45 0.37 3.00 -15.93
CA SER A 45 -0.52 2.95 -17.10
C SER A 45 -1.81 3.72 -16.85
N LEU A 46 -2.40 3.58 -15.64
CA LEU A 46 -3.63 4.26 -15.27
C LEU A 46 -3.45 5.78 -15.19
N VAL A 47 -2.35 6.26 -14.58
CA VAL A 47 -2.04 7.70 -14.53
C VAL A 47 -1.96 8.28 -15.94
N TYR A 48 -1.19 7.63 -16.82
CA TYR A 48 -1.05 8.05 -18.21
C TYR A 48 -2.39 8.09 -18.96
N GLN A 49 -3.17 7.00 -18.88
CA GLN A 49 -4.41 6.88 -19.66
C GLN A 49 -5.53 7.78 -19.14
N LEU A 50 -5.65 7.98 -17.83
CA LEU A 50 -6.64 8.84 -17.21
C LEU A 50 -6.34 10.32 -17.49
N GLN A 51 -5.08 10.74 -17.34
CA GLN A 51 -4.69 12.12 -17.61
C GLN A 51 -4.84 12.49 -19.10
N ASN A 52 -4.59 11.56 -20.02
CA ASN A 52 -4.86 11.77 -21.44
C ASN A 52 -6.37 11.91 -21.76
N ARG A 53 -7.25 11.49 -20.85
CA ARG A 53 -8.71 11.70 -20.94
C ARG A 53 -9.18 12.96 -20.18
N GLY A 54 -8.24 13.77 -19.68
CA GLY A 54 -8.55 14.99 -18.93
C GLY A 54 -8.97 14.75 -17.48
N VAL A 55 -8.75 13.53 -16.94
CA VAL A 55 -9.04 13.19 -15.56
C VAL A 55 -7.77 13.34 -14.71
N ASP A 56 -7.80 14.19 -13.70
CA ASP A 56 -6.70 14.30 -12.76
C ASP A 56 -6.55 13.00 -11.95
N VAL A 57 -5.31 12.64 -11.60
CA VAL A 57 -5.06 11.43 -10.80
C VAL A 57 -4.39 11.80 -9.48
N LEU A 58 -4.99 11.32 -8.40
CA LEU A 58 -4.37 11.21 -7.08
C LEU A 58 -3.82 9.79 -6.92
N VAL A 59 -2.52 9.67 -6.86
CA VAL A 59 -1.87 8.39 -6.57
C VAL A 59 -1.77 8.20 -5.05
N ASP A 60 -2.46 7.21 -4.53
CA ASP A 60 -2.26 6.74 -3.16
C ASP A 60 -1.05 5.80 -3.13
N ALA A 61 0.08 6.36 -2.75
CA ALA A 61 1.31 5.61 -2.56
C ALA A 61 1.55 5.30 -1.07
N ALA A 62 0.48 5.09 -0.26
CA ALA A 62 0.65 4.73 1.14
C ALA A 62 1.53 3.48 1.32
N HIS A 63 1.47 2.53 0.38
CA HIS A 63 2.35 1.37 0.29
C HIS A 63 3.38 1.51 -0.85
N GLY A 64 3.71 2.73 -1.29
CA GLY A 64 4.63 2.97 -2.41
C GLY A 64 6.11 3.02 -2.01
N PRO A 65 6.51 4.01 -1.15
CA PRO A 65 7.91 4.23 -0.81
C PRO A 65 8.56 2.98 -0.22
N GLY A 66 9.64 2.51 -0.86
CA GLY A 66 10.41 1.36 -0.38
C GLY A 66 9.98 -0.01 -0.92
N ILE A 67 8.82 -0.15 -1.59
CA ILE A 67 8.38 -1.43 -2.16
C ILE A 67 8.04 -1.41 -3.64
N VAL A 68 7.88 -0.23 -4.22
CA VAL A 68 7.78 -0.06 -5.67
C VAL A 68 8.73 1.08 -6.10
N PRO A 69 9.32 1.01 -7.29
CA PRO A 69 10.05 2.13 -7.84
C PRO A 69 9.10 3.32 -8.05
N LEU A 70 9.45 4.47 -7.49
CA LEU A 70 8.68 5.71 -7.63
C LEU A 70 9.55 6.82 -8.21
N ASP A 71 9.32 7.14 -9.47
CA ASP A 71 9.86 8.34 -10.12
C ASP A 71 8.70 9.31 -10.36
N ILE A 72 8.52 10.24 -9.44
CA ILE A 72 7.40 11.19 -9.48
C ILE A 72 7.52 12.12 -10.70
N SER A 73 8.72 12.47 -11.11
CA SER A 73 8.95 13.33 -12.28
C SER A 73 8.51 12.65 -13.57
N LYS A 74 8.82 11.36 -13.71
CA LYS A 74 8.42 10.55 -14.86
C LYS A 74 6.94 10.21 -14.84
N LEU A 75 6.41 9.83 -13.68
CA LEU A 75 4.99 9.49 -13.50
C LEU A 75 4.08 10.70 -13.71
N ASN A 76 4.51 11.87 -13.25
CA ASN A 76 3.86 13.17 -13.38
C ASN A 76 2.35 13.17 -13.04
N PRO A 77 1.92 12.61 -11.90
CA PRO A 77 0.53 12.62 -11.50
C PRO A 77 0.09 14.02 -11.07
N ALA A 78 -1.20 14.33 -11.11
CA ALA A 78 -1.73 15.58 -10.58
C ALA A 78 -1.43 15.72 -9.08
N TYR A 79 -1.58 14.60 -8.34
CA TYR A 79 -1.33 14.49 -6.92
C TYR A 79 -0.73 13.12 -6.59
N ILE A 80 0.18 13.06 -5.63
CA ILE A 80 0.65 11.81 -5.03
C ILE A 80 0.98 12.00 -3.56
N THR A 81 0.54 11.08 -2.74
CA THR A 81 0.91 11.01 -1.32
C THR A 81 1.44 9.63 -0.98
N GLY A 82 2.42 9.55 -0.09
CA GLY A 82 3.00 8.27 0.31
C GLY A 82 3.47 8.25 1.77
N ASN A 83 3.29 7.11 2.43
CA ASN A 83 3.68 6.95 3.81
C ASN A 83 5.16 6.55 3.92
N CYS A 84 5.92 7.33 4.68
CA CYS A 84 7.31 7.02 5.01
C CYS A 84 7.40 6.09 6.24
N HIS A 85 6.42 6.15 7.14
CA HIS A 85 6.38 5.34 8.37
C HIS A 85 6.00 3.87 8.16
N LYS A 86 5.77 3.42 6.94
CA LYS A 86 5.55 2.00 6.61
C LYS A 86 6.89 1.35 6.23
N TRP A 87 7.21 1.30 4.96
CA TRP A 87 8.33 0.53 4.42
C TRP A 87 9.69 1.23 4.51
N LEU A 88 9.69 2.55 4.69
CA LEU A 88 10.93 3.28 5.03
C LEU A 88 11.25 3.23 6.53
N CYS A 89 10.39 2.63 7.36
CA CYS A 89 10.58 2.43 8.80
C CYS A 89 10.88 3.74 9.59
N THR A 90 10.33 4.85 9.15
CA THR A 90 10.41 6.11 9.91
C THR A 90 9.39 6.11 11.06
N PRO A 91 9.50 7.01 12.04
CA PRO A 91 8.51 7.13 13.10
C PRO A 91 7.10 7.40 12.53
N LYS A 92 6.07 6.91 13.25
CA LYS A 92 4.66 7.03 12.85
C LYS A 92 4.28 8.49 12.56
N GLY A 93 3.42 8.68 11.56
CA GLY A 93 2.89 9.98 11.14
C GLY A 93 3.69 10.65 10.02
N SER A 94 4.88 10.15 9.65
CA SER A 94 5.62 10.70 8.52
C SER A 94 5.05 10.24 7.17
N ALA A 95 4.84 11.21 6.30
CA ALA A 95 4.37 11.02 4.93
C ALA A 95 4.84 12.19 4.07
N PHE A 96 4.74 12.06 2.76
CA PHE A 96 4.93 13.16 1.83
C PHE A 96 3.66 13.40 1.02
N LEU A 97 3.52 14.64 0.54
CA LEU A 97 2.54 15.04 -0.44
C LEU A 97 3.26 15.80 -1.56
N HIS A 98 3.09 15.33 -2.80
CA HIS A 98 3.52 16.06 -3.97
C HIS A 98 2.30 16.47 -4.79
N ILE A 99 2.30 17.73 -5.22
CA ILE A 99 1.26 18.34 -6.03
C ILE A 99 1.91 18.96 -7.25
N ARG A 100 1.45 18.54 -8.42
CA ARG A 100 1.92 19.11 -9.68
C ARG A 100 1.67 20.62 -9.72
N GLU A 101 2.56 21.37 -10.31
CA GLU A 101 2.58 22.83 -10.22
C GLU A 101 1.27 23.49 -10.65
N ASP A 102 0.67 23.01 -11.75
CA ASP A 102 -0.61 23.53 -12.30
C ASP A 102 -1.82 23.27 -11.38
N LYS A 103 -1.65 22.47 -10.32
CA LYS A 103 -2.71 22.11 -9.35
C LYS A 103 -2.57 22.81 -8.00
N ARG A 104 -1.41 23.40 -7.68
CA ARG A 104 -1.12 23.97 -6.36
C ARG A 104 -2.09 25.06 -5.94
N MET A 105 -2.53 25.89 -6.90
CA MET A 105 -3.48 26.98 -6.63
C MET A 105 -4.91 26.52 -6.29
N LYS A 106 -5.21 25.25 -6.48
CA LYS A 106 -6.57 24.70 -6.32
C LYS A 106 -6.79 24.05 -4.98
N ILE A 107 -5.76 23.93 -4.18
CA ILE A 107 -5.83 23.25 -2.89
C ILE A 107 -5.14 24.06 -1.80
N SER A 108 -5.68 23.95 -0.59
CA SER A 108 -5.11 24.48 0.64
C SER A 108 -5.19 23.44 1.73
N PRO A 109 -4.33 23.50 2.76
CA PRO A 109 -4.45 22.59 3.90
C PRO A 109 -5.77 22.81 4.64
N LEU A 110 -6.31 21.74 5.26
CA LEU A 110 -7.53 21.83 6.05
C LEU A 110 -7.39 22.78 7.25
N ASN A 111 -6.20 22.84 7.83
CA ASN A 111 -5.91 23.75 8.94
C ASN A 111 -5.33 25.06 8.38
N ILE A 112 -6.02 26.16 8.60
CA ILE A 112 -5.55 27.49 8.25
C ILE A 112 -4.41 27.87 9.21
N GLY A 113 -3.20 28.01 8.68
CA GLY A 113 -2.01 28.43 9.40
C GLY A 113 -1.55 29.84 9.03
N HIS A 114 -0.39 30.22 9.54
CA HIS A 114 0.21 31.54 9.28
C HIS A 114 0.47 31.83 7.80
N GLY A 115 0.66 30.79 6.98
CA GLY A 115 0.87 30.93 5.54
C GLY A 115 -0.32 31.51 4.79
N TYR A 116 -1.54 31.34 5.30
CA TYR A 116 -2.77 31.77 4.60
C TYR A 116 -2.82 33.28 4.29
N SER A 117 -2.45 34.11 5.25
CA SER A 117 -2.42 35.56 5.12
C SER A 117 -1.08 36.12 4.62
N SER A 118 -0.16 35.27 4.18
CA SER A 118 1.15 35.69 3.70
C SER A 118 1.08 36.32 2.30
N ASP A 119 1.83 37.37 2.10
CA ASP A 119 2.01 38.05 0.80
C ASP A 119 3.16 37.44 -0.03
N LEU A 120 3.67 36.28 0.36
CA LEU A 120 4.73 35.59 -0.37
C LEU A 120 4.28 35.19 -1.79
N PRO A 121 5.23 35.05 -2.73
CA PRO A 121 4.95 34.44 -4.03
C PRO A 121 4.25 33.11 -3.90
N VAL A 122 3.37 32.79 -4.84
CA VAL A 122 2.48 31.60 -4.80
C VAL A 122 3.20 30.30 -4.44
N ALA A 123 4.36 30.04 -5.04
CA ALA A 123 5.10 28.81 -4.80
C ALA A 123 5.65 28.72 -3.36
N GLU A 124 6.08 29.85 -2.80
CA GLU A 124 6.57 29.94 -1.43
C GLU A 124 5.41 29.88 -0.44
N LYS A 125 4.30 30.59 -0.74
CA LYS A 125 3.08 30.57 0.05
C LYS A 125 2.54 29.15 0.18
N PHE A 126 2.45 28.41 -0.93
CA PHE A 126 2.02 27.01 -0.94
C PHE A 126 2.83 26.17 0.05
N ARG A 127 4.17 26.27 0.00
CA ARG A 127 5.03 25.56 0.95
C ARG A 127 4.79 26.01 2.38
N PHE A 128 4.70 27.30 2.62
CA PHE A 128 4.49 27.84 3.96
C PHE A 128 3.16 27.39 4.57
N GLU A 129 2.10 27.30 3.77
CA GLU A 129 0.81 26.78 4.22
C GLU A 129 0.85 25.30 4.58
N PHE A 130 1.53 24.46 3.78
CA PHE A 130 1.57 23.01 3.98
C PHE A 130 2.66 22.56 4.96
N ASP A 131 3.82 23.18 4.94
CA ASP A 131 4.96 22.78 5.77
C ASP A 131 4.76 23.16 7.24
N TRP A 132 4.00 24.23 7.51
CA TRP A 132 3.73 24.70 8.85
C TRP A 132 2.23 24.79 9.16
N SER A 133 1.63 23.69 9.55
CA SER A 133 0.21 23.62 9.96
C SER A 133 -0.02 23.85 11.47
N GLY A 134 0.99 24.32 12.20
CA GLY A 134 0.97 24.54 13.64
C GLY A 134 2.11 23.86 14.37
N THR A 135 2.27 24.16 15.67
CA THR A 135 3.34 23.58 16.50
C THR A 135 3.09 22.09 16.73
N ARG A 136 4.01 21.28 16.24
CA ARG A 136 4.01 19.82 16.38
C ARG A 136 5.45 19.28 16.38
N ASP A 137 5.64 18.05 16.79
CA ASP A 137 6.93 17.37 16.72
C ASP A 137 7.32 17.07 15.26
N PRO A 138 8.43 17.64 14.74
CA PRO A 138 8.88 17.39 13.37
C PRO A 138 9.75 16.14 13.23
N SER A 139 10.09 15.45 14.32
CA SER A 139 11.03 14.32 14.33
C SER A 139 10.70 13.24 13.30
N PRO A 140 9.42 12.85 13.07
CA PRO A 140 9.10 11.82 12.08
C PRO A 140 9.56 12.17 10.67
N TRP A 141 9.44 13.43 10.26
CA TRP A 141 9.88 13.88 8.92
C TRP A 141 11.39 14.05 8.83
N LEU A 142 12.03 14.55 9.90
CA LEU A 142 13.47 14.73 9.96
C LEU A 142 14.23 13.40 9.91
N CYS A 143 13.60 12.30 10.32
CA CYS A 143 14.16 10.95 10.22
C CYS A 143 14.12 10.36 8.79
N ILE A 144 13.34 10.92 7.86
CA ILE A 144 13.17 10.33 6.52
C ILE A 144 14.50 10.19 5.76
N PRO A 145 15.34 11.23 5.61
CA PRO A 145 16.61 11.10 4.91
C PRO A 145 17.55 10.07 5.55
N PHE A 146 17.61 10.06 6.89
CA PHE A 146 18.40 9.09 7.63
C PHE A 146 17.93 7.65 7.36
N SER A 147 16.63 7.40 7.44
CA SER A 147 16.06 6.07 7.19
C SER A 147 16.31 5.58 5.77
N ILE A 148 16.17 6.45 4.79
CA ILE A 148 16.46 6.14 3.38
C ILE A 148 17.94 5.72 3.23
N GLY A 149 18.86 6.51 3.78
CA GLY A 149 20.29 6.22 3.72
C GLY A 149 20.66 4.94 4.48
N TYR A 150 20.16 4.81 5.71
CA TYR A 150 20.45 3.65 6.57
C TYR A 150 19.96 2.33 5.97
N LEU A 151 18.67 2.23 5.62
CA LEU A 151 18.13 1.00 5.04
C LEU A 151 18.75 0.70 3.68
N GLY A 152 18.93 1.70 2.84
CA GLY A 152 19.59 1.53 1.54
C GLY A 152 21.04 1.01 1.65
N SER A 153 21.71 1.21 2.78
CA SER A 153 23.07 0.68 3.02
C SER A 153 23.10 -0.76 3.52
N GLN A 154 21.97 -1.33 3.96
CA GLN A 154 21.94 -2.66 4.60
C GLN A 154 22.10 -3.82 3.62
N ILE A 155 21.86 -3.60 2.34
CA ILE A 155 21.95 -4.63 1.30
C ILE A 155 22.71 -4.11 0.09
N ARG A 156 23.51 -4.98 -0.53
CA ARG A 156 24.15 -4.70 -1.80
C ARG A 156 23.07 -4.41 -2.86
N GLY A 157 23.23 -3.30 -3.58
CA GLY A 157 22.26 -2.82 -4.56
C GLY A 157 21.22 -1.82 -3.98
N GLY A 158 21.36 -1.45 -2.70
CA GLY A 158 20.52 -0.42 -2.09
C GLY A 158 19.05 -0.78 -2.08
N TRP A 159 18.18 0.20 -2.34
CA TRP A 159 16.73 0.01 -2.35
C TRP A 159 16.24 -0.96 -3.41
N GLU A 160 16.87 -1.02 -4.58
CA GLU A 160 16.54 -2.01 -5.61
C GLU A 160 16.83 -3.43 -5.11
N GLY A 161 17.98 -3.62 -4.43
CA GLY A 161 18.30 -4.87 -3.76
C GLY A 161 17.30 -5.26 -2.67
N ILE A 162 16.83 -4.29 -1.86
CA ILE A 162 15.81 -4.49 -0.84
C ILE A 162 14.50 -4.95 -1.49
N MET A 163 14.00 -4.22 -2.49
CA MET A 163 12.76 -4.56 -3.18
C MET A 163 12.82 -5.95 -3.83
N THR A 164 13.95 -6.29 -4.45
CA THR A 164 14.17 -7.60 -5.07
C THR A 164 14.17 -8.72 -4.04
N LYS A 165 14.90 -8.54 -2.92
CA LYS A 165 14.94 -9.53 -1.83
C LYS A 165 13.56 -9.74 -1.21
N ASN A 166 12.86 -8.64 -0.89
CA ASN A 166 11.53 -8.68 -0.31
C ASN A 166 10.53 -9.38 -1.24
N LYS A 167 10.56 -9.04 -2.55
CA LYS A 167 9.70 -9.69 -3.54
C LYS A 167 9.97 -11.19 -3.61
N LYS A 168 11.23 -11.61 -3.64
CA LYS A 168 11.58 -13.04 -3.62
C LYS A 168 11.03 -13.73 -2.38
N MET A 169 11.21 -13.15 -1.21
CA MET A 169 10.75 -13.73 0.06
C MET A 169 9.22 -13.82 0.11
N ILE A 170 8.51 -12.79 -0.31
CA ILE A 170 7.04 -12.81 -0.28
C ILE A 170 6.45 -13.83 -1.24
N LEU A 171 7.07 -14.03 -2.41
CA LEU A 171 6.64 -15.06 -3.36
C LEU A 171 6.85 -16.47 -2.78
N GLN A 172 7.99 -16.73 -2.13
CA GLN A 172 8.25 -17.99 -1.43
C GLN A 172 7.28 -18.23 -0.27
N GLY A 173 7.02 -17.19 0.56
CA GLY A 173 6.05 -17.26 1.65
C GLY A 173 4.62 -17.52 1.13
N ARG A 174 4.24 -16.89 0.02
CA ARG A 174 2.93 -17.10 -0.63
C ARG A 174 2.78 -18.54 -1.15
N GLU A 175 3.79 -19.05 -1.85
CA GLU A 175 3.81 -20.42 -2.35
C GLU A 175 3.65 -21.41 -1.21
N LEU A 176 4.48 -21.29 -0.16
CA LEU A 176 4.42 -22.14 1.02
C LEU A 176 3.03 -22.14 1.69
N LEU A 177 2.41 -20.98 1.84
CA LEU A 177 1.08 -20.87 2.44
C LEU A 177 -0.02 -21.43 1.51
N CYS A 178 0.05 -21.17 0.20
CA CYS A 178 -0.90 -21.74 -0.75
C CYS A 178 -0.86 -23.27 -0.75
N ASP A 179 0.35 -23.87 -0.76
CA ASP A 179 0.53 -25.32 -0.70
C ASP A 179 -0.03 -25.90 0.61
N ALA A 180 0.26 -25.23 1.72
CA ALA A 180 -0.17 -25.66 3.03
C ALA A 180 -1.69 -25.60 3.24
N LEU A 181 -2.35 -24.64 2.61
CA LEU A 181 -3.79 -24.39 2.73
C LEU A 181 -4.61 -24.99 1.56
N GLY A 182 -3.95 -25.63 0.59
CA GLY A 182 -4.64 -26.20 -0.57
C GLY A 182 -5.28 -25.13 -1.48
N THR A 183 -4.70 -23.92 -1.53
CA THR A 183 -5.23 -22.80 -2.30
C THR A 183 -4.29 -22.42 -3.44
N THR A 184 -4.70 -21.48 -4.26
CA THR A 184 -3.87 -20.97 -5.37
C THR A 184 -3.64 -19.46 -5.24
N PRO A 185 -2.49 -18.94 -5.73
CA PRO A 185 -2.23 -17.51 -5.74
C PRO A 185 -3.37 -16.72 -6.40
N PRO A 186 -3.89 -15.66 -5.77
CA PRO A 186 -4.99 -14.88 -6.33
C PRO A 186 -4.57 -13.94 -7.46
N THR A 187 -3.26 -13.69 -7.60
CA THR A 187 -2.70 -12.76 -8.60
C THR A 187 -1.36 -13.25 -9.12
N PRO A 188 -0.98 -12.88 -10.37
CA PRO A 188 0.32 -13.23 -10.95
C PRO A 188 1.50 -12.62 -10.17
N ASP A 189 2.67 -13.23 -10.25
CA ASP A 189 3.90 -12.82 -9.58
C ASP A 189 4.34 -11.40 -9.94
N TYR A 190 4.11 -10.97 -11.18
CA TYR A 190 4.50 -9.63 -11.61
C TYR A 190 3.68 -8.51 -10.96
N MET A 191 2.46 -8.83 -10.47
CA MET A 191 1.59 -7.93 -9.73
C MET A 191 1.83 -7.98 -8.21
N ILE A 192 2.95 -8.52 -7.77
CA ILE A 192 3.36 -8.58 -6.36
C ILE A 192 4.60 -7.73 -6.15
N SER A 193 4.63 -7.01 -5.03
CA SER A 193 5.79 -6.25 -4.53
C SER A 193 6.39 -6.92 -3.29
N SER A 194 6.24 -6.31 -2.13
CA SER A 194 6.65 -6.86 -0.82
C SER A 194 5.45 -7.32 0.02
N MET A 195 4.26 -7.38 -0.59
CA MET A 195 3.03 -7.83 0.04
C MET A 195 2.31 -8.81 -0.87
N SER A 196 1.62 -9.78 -0.28
CA SER A 196 0.70 -10.67 -0.98
C SER A 196 -0.40 -11.14 -0.06
N SER A 197 -1.53 -11.56 -0.63
CA SER A 197 -2.58 -12.22 0.11
C SER A 197 -2.70 -13.67 -0.32
N VAL A 198 -3.07 -14.54 0.62
CA VAL A 198 -3.37 -15.94 0.41
C VAL A 198 -4.77 -16.20 0.91
N GLU A 199 -5.57 -16.94 0.16
CA GLU A 199 -6.90 -17.33 0.59
C GLU A 199 -6.81 -18.26 1.80
N PHE A 200 -7.61 -17.96 2.82
CA PHE A 200 -7.75 -18.80 4.00
C PHE A 200 -9.09 -19.53 3.91
N PRO A 201 -9.09 -20.86 3.69
CA PRO A 201 -10.30 -21.66 3.45
C PRO A 201 -11.07 -21.89 4.75
N TRP A 202 -11.66 -20.81 5.28
CA TRP A 202 -12.43 -20.83 6.52
C TRP A 202 -13.86 -21.30 6.28
N GLU A 203 -14.25 -22.41 6.91
CA GLU A 203 -15.61 -22.97 6.85
C GLU A 203 -16.47 -22.65 8.09
N GLY A 204 -15.93 -21.87 9.02
CA GLY A 204 -16.65 -21.50 10.24
C GLY A 204 -17.79 -20.51 10.02
N GLU A 205 -18.60 -20.27 11.06
CA GLU A 205 -19.71 -19.34 11.03
C GLU A 205 -19.24 -17.94 10.65
N VAL A 206 -19.93 -17.35 9.67
CA VAL A 206 -19.64 -15.98 9.20
C VAL A 206 -20.39 -15.01 10.09
N LEU A 207 -19.76 -14.63 11.18
CA LEU A 207 -20.25 -13.54 12.02
C LEU A 207 -19.88 -12.18 11.36
N PRO A 208 -20.75 -11.17 11.48
CA PRO A 208 -20.34 -9.81 11.13
C PRO A 208 -19.10 -9.45 11.96
N PRO A 209 -18.17 -8.64 11.41
CA PRO A 209 -16.94 -8.31 12.13
C PRO A 209 -17.33 -7.71 13.50
N PRO A 210 -16.88 -8.32 14.60
CA PRO A 210 -17.14 -7.78 15.92
C PRO A 210 -16.46 -6.42 16.06
N GLN A 211 -16.94 -5.60 16.98
CA GLN A 211 -16.32 -4.29 17.27
C GLN A 211 -14.84 -4.43 17.70
N ASP A 212 -14.45 -5.60 18.19
CA ASP A 212 -13.12 -5.91 18.73
C ASP A 212 -12.15 -6.49 17.68
N GLY A 213 -12.49 -6.44 16.39
CA GLY A 213 -11.63 -6.89 15.30
C GLY A 213 -11.99 -8.26 14.72
N GLU A 214 -11.17 -8.75 13.80
CA GLU A 214 -11.40 -10.03 13.12
C GLU A 214 -10.96 -11.20 14.03
N PRO A 215 -11.85 -12.19 14.32
CA PRO A 215 -11.58 -13.24 15.30
C PRO A 215 -10.34 -14.08 15.01
N THR A 216 -10.09 -14.43 13.75
CA THR A 216 -8.89 -15.22 13.36
C THR A 216 -7.61 -14.40 13.57
N HIS A 217 -7.65 -13.08 13.35
CA HIS A 217 -6.52 -12.19 13.65
C HIS A 217 -6.21 -12.19 15.14
N ASN A 218 -7.25 -12.05 15.98
CA ASN A 218 -7.09 -12.05 17.44
C ASN A 218 -6.56 -13.40 17.93
N LEU A 219 -7.09 -14.52 17.40
CA LEU A 219 -6.60 -15.86 17.73
C LEU A 219 -5.12 -16.03 17.38
N LEU A 220 -4.70 -15.63 16.19
CA LEU A 220 -3.30 -15.66 15.76
C LEU A 220 -2.42 -14.82 16.68
N TYR A 221 -2.87 -13.65 17.08
CA TYR A 221 -2.12 -12.76 17.97
C TYR A 221 -2.01 -13.32 19.40
N ASP A 222 -3.12 -13.75 19.98
CA ASP A 222 -3.19 -14.14 21.40
C ASP A 222 -2.55 -15.51 21.65
N GLU A 223 -2.85 -16.51 20.81
CA GLU A 223 -2.40 -17.88 21.02
C GLU A 223 -1.06 -18.20 20.34
N TYR A 224 -0.84 -17.66 19.14
CA TYR A 224 0.33 -17.97 18.32
C TYR A 224 1.39 -16.86 18.30
N ARG A 225 1.09 -15.68 18.89
CA ARG A 225 1.96 -14.50 18.86
C ARG A 225 2.30 -14.02 17.44
N ILE A 226 1.38 -14.22 16.51
CA ILE A 226 1.50 -13.82 15.12
C ILE A 226 0.63 -12.60 14.86
N GLN A 227 1.26 -11.52 14.37
CA GLN A 227 0.54 -10.33 13.94
C GLN A 227 0.50 -10.27 12.42
N VAL A 228 -0.62 -10.67 11.84
CA VAL A 228 -0.87 -10.65 10.41
C VAL A 228 -2.31 -10.21 10.14
N PRO A 229 -2.55 -9.30 9.17
CA PRO A 229 -3.91 -8.93 8.82
C PRO A 229 -4.69 -10.11 8.24
N VAL A 230 -5.89 -10.34 8.77
CA VAL A 230 -6.91 -11.21 8.22
C VAL A 230 -7.99 -10.34 7.63
N ILE A 231 -8.31 -10.53 6.36
CA ILE A 231 -9.14 -9.61 5.59
C ILE A 231 -10.30 -10.37 4.98
N SER A 232 -11.51 -9.95 5.29
CA SER A 232 -12.73 -10.45 4.65
C SER A 232 -12.98 -9.67 3.36
N TRP A 233 -12.84 -10.32 2.21
CA TRP A 233 -12.98 -9.70 0.90
C TRP A 233 -13.31 -10.73 -0.21
N PRO A 234 -14.15 -10.46 -1.19
CA PRO A 234 -15.01 -9.28 -1.35
C PRO A 234 -16.29 -9.35 -0.49
N VAL A 235 -16.50 -10.45 0.19
CA VAL A 235 -17.63 -10.71 1.10
C VAL A 235 -17.10 -11.25 2.44
N HIS A 236 -17.88 -11.16 3.50
CA HIS A 236 -17.44 -11.56 4.83
C HIS A 236 -17.07 -13.04 4.97
N SER A 237 -17.64 -13.91 4.12
CA SER A 237 -17.36 -15.35 4.11
C SER A 237 -16.01 -15.72 3.50
N THR A 238 -15.41 -14.86 2.71
CA THR A 238 -14.12 -15.11 2.08
C THR A 238 -13.02 -14.40 2.85
N LYS A 239 -12.09 -15.16 3.40
CA LYS A 239 -10.98 -14.62 4.19
C LYS A 239 -9.66 -14.75 3.46
N TYR A 240 -8.82 -13.75 3.66
CA TYR A 240 -7.45 -13.71 3.16
C TYR A 240 -6.48 -13.36 4.27
N ILE A 241 -5.37 -14.05 4.30
CA ILE A 241 -4.21 -13.70 5.12
C ILE A 241 -3.29 -12.83 4.27
N ARG A 242 -3.05 -11.58 4.67
CA ARG A 242 -2.12 -10.70 3.97
C ARG A 242 -0.75 -10.74 4.61
N ILE A 243 0.20 -11.36 3.93
CA ILE A 243 1.60 -11.43 4.36
C ILE A 243 2.41 -10.26 3.81
N SER A 244 3.48 -9.92 4.52
CA SER A 244 4.43 -8.85 4.17
C SER A 244 5.85 -9.34 4.32
N ALA A 245 6.78 -8.84 3.50
CA ALA A 245 8.20 -9.13 3.61
C ALA A 245 9.02 -7.85 3.69
N HIS A 246 9.94 -7.80 4.64
CA HIS A 246 10.99 -6.81 4.73
C HIS A 246 12.35 -7.51 4.97
N ILE A 247 13.46 -6.78 4.86
CA ILE A 247 14.81 -7.35 4.99
C ILE A 247 15.08 -8.09 6.29
N TYR A 248 14.29 -7.84 7.33
CA TYR A 248 14.40 -8.45 8.65
C TYR A 248 13.51 -9.69 8.83
N ASN A 249 12.61 -9.99 7.89
CA ASN A 249 11.83 -11.22 7.94
C ASN A 249 12.64 -12.43 7.46
N THR A 250 12.28 -13.61 7.95
CA THR A 250 12.90 -14.89 7.62
C THR A 250 11.88 -15.89 7.07
N LYS A 251 12.37 -16.97 6.46
CA LYS A 251 11.51 -18.02 5.92
C LYS A 251 10.77 -18.79 7.03
N GLU A 252 11.43 -18.98 8.15
CA GLU A 252 10.91 -19.68 9.32
C GLU A 252 9.66 -19.02 9.90
N GLU A 253 9.52 -17.70 9.77
CA GLU A 253 8.31 -16.98 10.18
C GLU A 253 7.09 -17.37 9.32
N TYR A 254 7.28 -17.57 8.02
CA TYR A 254 6.19 -18.03 7.14
C TYR A 254 5.89 -19.53 7.34
N GLU A 255 6.88 -20.35 7.66
CA GLU A 255 6.70 -21.75 8.04
C GLU A 255 5.88 -21.84 9.32
N TYR A 256 6.21 -21.07 10.34
CA TYR A 256 5.46 -21.02 11.60
C TYR A 256 4.02 -20.51 11.39
N LEU A 257 3.82 -19.47 10.57
CA LEU A 257 2.47 -19.02 10.19
C LEU A 257 1.68 -20.14 9.51
N SER A 258 2.30 -20.87 8.61
CA SER A 258 1.69 -21.99 7.89
C SER A 258 1.19 -23.10 8.84
N GLU A 259 2.02 -23.53 9.78
CA GLU A 259 1.69 -24.52 10.79
C GLU A 259 0.55 -24.04 11.70
N SER A 260 0.60 -22.78 12.12
CA SER A 260 -0.44 -22.16 12.95
C SER A 260 -1.79 -22.12 12.24
N LEU A 261 -1.81 -21.75 10.95
CA LEU A 261 -3.04 -21.71 10.15
C LEU A 261 -3.64 -23.13 9.94
N LYS A 262 -2.82 -24.16 9.72
CA LYS A 262 -3.27 -25.55 9.67
C LYS A 262 -3.89 -25.98 10.99
N SER A 263 -3.24 -25.66 12.11
CA SER A 263 -3.78 -25.98 13.44
C SER A 263 -5.16 -25.34 13.66
N ILE A 264 -5.35 -24.10 13.22
CA ILE A 264 -6.64 -23.39 13.32
C ILE A 264 -7.73 -24.07 12.45
N LEU A 265 -7.36 -24.59 11.30
CA LEU A 265 -8.28 -25.34 10.43
C LEU A 265 -8.55 -26.78 10.91
N GLY A 266 -7.82 -27.28 11.90
CA GLY A 266 -7.96 -28.65 12.40
C GLY A 266 -7.37 -29.70 11.46
N SER A 267 -6.42 -29.32 10.62
CA SER A 267 -5.78 -30.16 9.59
C SER A 267 -4.32 -30.47 9.91
#